data_e035f8227ec125dd299205fc25f3bbfa
#
_entry.id   e035f8227ec125dd299205fc25f3bbfa
#
_cell.length_a   1.000
_cell.length_b   1.000
_cell.length_c   1.000
_cell.angle_alpha   90.00
_cell.angle_beta   90.00
_cell.angle_gamma   90.00
#
_symmetry.space_group_name_H-M   'P 1'
#
loop_
_entity.id
_entity.type
_entity.pdbx_description
1 polymer ?
#
loop_
_entity_poly.entity_id
_entity_poly.type
_entity_poly.pdbx_seq_one_letter_code
_entity_poly.pdbx_strand_id
1 'polypeptide(L)'
;AQTLGRLADLDKRVGDELERSADVVNGGRRELDALKRWVTDLADESKKTPTAAADHALWSAIGKASGDVADIIQRSHTDLSGVVGRIQGLDSEFDDF
;
A
#
# COMPACT_ATOMS: atom_id res chain seq x y z
N ALA A 1 29.09 12.50 24.33
CA ALA A 1 29.17 12.80 22.89
C ALA A 1 28.70 11.61 22.06
N GLN A 2 29.15 10.37 22.31
CA GLN A 2 28.71 9.18 21.58
C GLN A 2 27.23 8.88 21.77
N THR A 3 26.69 9.07 23.00
CA THR A 3 25.28 8.84 23.29
C THR A 3 24.39 9.80 22.51
N LEU A 4 24.76 11.08 22.42
CA LEU A 4 23.99 12.07 21.65
C LEU A 4 24.03 11.76 20.15
N GLY A 5 25.16 11.32 19.62
CA GLY A 5 25.28 10.92 18.23
C GLY A 5 24.43 9.70 17.89
N ARG A 6 24.38 8.70 18.79
CA ARG A 6 23.54 7.52 18.62
C ARG A 6 22.06 7.86 18.69
N LEU A 7 21.67 8.76 19.61
CA LEU A 7 20.29 9.20 19.75
C LEU A 7 19.82 9.93 18.49
N ALA A 8 20.64 10.83 17.94
CA ALA A 8 20.32 11.53 16.69
C ALA A 8 20.17 10.56 15.52
N ASP A 9 21.03 9.53 15.43
CA ASP A 9 20.94 8.49 14.42
C ASP A 9 19.66 7.68 14.55
N LEU A 10 19.27 7.30 15.77
CA LEU A 10 18.02 6.60 16.03
C LEU A 10 16.80 7.44 15.62
N ASP A 11 16.79 8.73 15.95
CA ASP A 11 15.70 9.64 15.55
C ASP A 11 15.57 9.70 14.03
N LYS A 12 16.70 9.78 13.32
CA LYS A 12 16.69 9.77 11.85
C LYS A 12 16.11 8.48 11.29
N ARG A 13 16.52 7.33 11.84
CA ARG A 13 16.03 6.02 11.38
C ARG A 13 14.54 5.85 11.64
N VAL A 14 14.03 6.33 12.76
CA VAL A 14 12.58 6.33 13.03
C VAL A 14 11.86 7.21 12.02
N GLY A 15 12.36 8.40 11.74
CA GLY A 15 11.80 9.29 10.72
C GLY A 15 11.76 8.64 9.34
N ASP A 16 12.83 7.95 8.92
CA ASP A 16 12.90 7.23 7.64
C ASP A 16 11.84 6.11 7.57
N GLU A 17 11.61 5.37 8.66
CA GLU A 17 10.59 4.32 8.71
C GLU A 17 9.18 4.89 8.65
N LEU A 18 8.93 6.05 9.25
CA LEU A 18 7.64 6.75 9.15
C LEU A 18 7.38 7.21 7.71
N GLU A 19 8.39 7.69 7.00
CA GLU A 19 8.28 8.04 5.58
C GLU A 19 7.96 6.82 4.72
N ARG A 20 8.62 5.69 4.95
CA ARG A 20 8.31 4.42 4.26
C ARG A 20 6.88 3.99 4.49
N SER A 21 6.39 4.10 5.72
CA SER A 21 5.00 3.79 6.06
C SER A 21 4.02 4.64 5.25
N ALA A 22 4.28 5.95 5.16
CA ALA A 22 3.48 6.86 4.36
C ALA A 22 3.52 6.50 2.87
N ASP A 23 4.69 6.15 2.34
CA ASP A 23 4.86 5.76 0.93
C ASP A 23 4.10 4.46 0.61
N VAL A 24 4.12 3.49 1.51
CA VAL A 24 3.36 2.24 1.35
C VAL A 24 1.87 2.52 1.26
N VAL A 25 1.33 3.34 2.17
CA VAL A 25 -0.09 3.72 2.19
C VAL A 25 -0.46 4.48 0.92
N ASN A 26 0.34 5.47 0.51
CA ASN A 26 0.09 6.27 -0.69
C ASN A 26 0.18 5.43 -1.96
N GLY A 27 1.14 4.52 -2.05
CA GLY A 27 1.29 3.60 -3.17
C GLY A 27 0.08 2.67 -3.30
N GLY A 28 -0.37 2.07 -2.21
CA GLY A 28 -1.57 1.23 -2.18
C GLY A 28 -2.82 2.00 -2.60
N ARG A 29 -2.97 3.24 -2.14
CA ARG A 29 -4.10 4.10 -2.50
C ARG A 29 -4.11 4.42 -4.00
N ARG A 30 -2.96 4.73 -4.59
CA ARG A 30 -2.85 4.99 -6.04
C ARG A 30 -3.23 3.76 -6.86
N GLU A 31 -2.79 2.58 -6.46
CA GLU A 31 -3.13 1.33 -7.13
C GLU A 31 -4.63 1.04 -7.05
N LEU A 32 -5.25 1.25 -5.89
CA LEU A 32 -6.69 1.07 -5.71
C LEU A 32 -7.49 2.07 -6.54
N ASP A 33 -7.06 3.33 -6.62
CA ASP A 33 -7.70 4.35 -7.46
C ASP A 33 -7.60 3.99 -8.94
N ALA A 34 -6.47 3.46 -9.39
CA ALA A 34 -6.31 3.01 -10.78
C ALA A 34 -7.26 1.85 -11.11
N LEU A 35 -7.40 0.88 -10.21
CA LEU A 35 -8.35 -0.22 -10.38
C LEU A 35 -9.80 0.28 -10.43
N LYS A 36 -10.15 1.21 -9.56
CA LYS A 36 -11.48 1.83 -9.53
C LYS A 36 -11.80 2.50 -10.86
N ARG A 37 -10.87 3.27 -11.41
CA ARG A 37 -11.04 3.94 -12.71
C ARG A 37 -11.22 2.93 -13.83
N TRP A 38 -10.41 1.90 -13.87
CA TRP A 38 -10.48 0.85 -14.88
C TRP A 38 -11.85 0.16 -14.90
N VAL A 39 -12.35 -0.27 -13.73
CA VAL A 39 -13.67 -0.91 -13.61
C VAL A 39 -14.78 0.08 -13.97
N THR A 40 -14.68 1.33 -13.52
CA THR A 40 -15.66 2.38 -13.84
C THR A 40 -15.74 2.63 -15.36
N ASP A 41 -14.59 2.71 -16.02
CA ASP A 41 -14.53 2.92 -17.48
C ASP A 41 -15.17 1.75 -18.24
N LEU A 42 -14.92 0.51 -17.80
CA LEU A 42 -15.56 -0.67 -18.40
C LEU A 42 -17.07 -0.70 -18.16
N ALA A 43 -17.52 -0.28 -16.98
CA ALA A 43 -18.95 -0.17 -16.70
C ALA A 43 -19.62 0.87 -17.58
N ASP A 44 -18.98 2.01 -17.82
CA ASP A 44 -19.48 3.06 -18.71
C ASP A 44 -19.54 2.56 -20.16
N GLU A 45 -18.54 1.85 -20.63
CA GLU A 45 -18.54 1.23 -21.95
C GLU A 45 -19.67 0.20 -22.10
N SER A 46 -19.90 -0.62 -21.09
CA SER A 46 -20.98 -1.61 -21.09
C SER A 46 -22.35 -0.95 -21.19
N LYS A 47 -22.55 0.22 -20.57
CA LYS A 47 -23.79 0.99 -20.67
C LYS A 47 -23.99 1.59 -22.06
N LYS A 48 -22.93 2.06 -22.70
CA LYS A 48 -22.98 2.67 -24.04
C LYS A 48 -23.22 1.64 -25.14
N THR A 49 -22.63 0.46 -25.00
CA THR A 49 -22.69 -0.61 -25.99
C THR A 49 -23.05 -1.93 -25.27
N PRO A 50 -24.33 -2.15 -24.92
CA PRO A 50 -24.76 -3.30 -24.13
C PRO A 50 -24.73 -4.57 -25.00
N THR A 51 -23.59 -5.25 -25.02
CA THR A 51 -23.40 -6.54 -25.70
C THR A 51 -23.02 -7.59 -24.67
N ALA A 52 -23.21 -8.87 -25.02
CA ALA A 52 -22.79 -9.97 -24.17
C ALA A 52 -21.25 -9.96 -23.97
N ALA A 53 -20.50 -9.56 -25.00
CA ALA A 53 -19.05 -9.43 -24.90
C ALA A 53 -18.63 -8.32 -23.91
N ALA A 54 -19.32 -7.17 -23.95
CA ALA A 54 -19.05 -6.07 -23.01
C ALA A 54 -19.38 -6.46 -21.57
N ASP A 55 -20.51 -7.15 -21.35
CA ASP A 55 -20.88 -7.66 -20.02
C ASP A 55 -19.87 -8.68 -19.51
N HIS A 56 -19.44 -9.59 -20.36
CA HIS A 56 -18.42 -10.58 -19.99
C HIS A 56 -17.10 -9.91 -19.62
N ALA A 57 -16.67 -8.91 -20.39
CA ALA A 57 -15.46 -8.15 -20.10
C ALA A 57 -15.57 -7.42 -18.75
N LEU A 58 -16.72 -6.82 -18.44
CA LEU A 58 -16.96 -6.14 -17.17
C LEU A 58 -16.88 -7.11 -15.99
N TRP A 59 -17.57 -8.25 -16.06
CA TRP A 59 -17.53 -9.25 -14.99
C TRP A 59 -16.16 -9.87 -14.80
N SER A 60 -15.44 -10.13 -15.88
CA SER A 60 -14.05 -10.60 -15.81
C SER A 60 -13.15 -9.57 -15.16
N ALA A 61 -13.35 -8.28 -15.48
CA ALA A 61 -12.60 -7.17 -14.86
C ALA A 61 -12.89 -7.03 -13.37
N ILE A 62 -14.15 -7.19 -12.95
CA ILE A 62 -14.53 -7.15 -11.55
C ILE A 62 -13.84 -8.29 -10.77
N GLY A 63 -13.82 -9.51 -11.33
CA GLY A 63 -13.14 -10.65 -10.72
C GLY A 63 -11.64 -10.41 -10.58
N LYS A 64 -11.00 -9.89 -11.64
CA LYS A 64 -9.57 -9.57 -11.63
C LYS A 64 -9.28 -8.44 -10.65
N ALA A 65 -10.08 -7.37 -10.64
CA ALA A 65 -9.91 -6.25 -9.74
C ALA A 65 -10.04 -6.69 -8.27
N SER A 66 -10.98 -7.58 -7.96
CA SER A 66 -11.13 -8.12 -6.61
C SER A 66 -9.89 -8.87 -6.15
N GLY A 67 -9.29 -9.68 -7.02
CA GLY A 67 -8.01 -10.35 -6.73
C GLY A 67 -6.86 -9.36 -6.57
N ASP A 68 -6.78 -8.35 -7.42
CA ASP A 68 -5.74 -7.31 -7.35
C ASP A 68 -5.88 -6.47 -6.07
N VAL A 69 -7.11 -6.13 -5.64
CA VAL A 69 -7.35 -5.44 -4.37
C VAL A 69 -6.85 -6.28 -3.20
N ALA A 70 -7.16 -7.57 -3.17
CA ALA A 70 -6.70 -8.46 -2.12
C ALA A 70 -5.16 -8.52 -2.08
N ASP A 71 -4.50 -8.60 -3.25
CA ASP A 71 -3.03 -8.60 -3.36
C ASP A 71 -2.41 -7.29 -2.87
N ILE A 72 -3.01 -6.15 -3.23
CA ILE A 72 -2.54 -4.83 -2.79
C ILE A 72 -2.63 -4.72 -1.27
N ILE A 73 -3.76 -5.11 -0.69
CA ILE A 73 -3.98 -5.08 0.76
C ILE A 73 -2.97 -5.99 1.47
N GLN A 74 -2.75 -7.20 0.95
CA GLN A 74 -1.81 -8.14 1.54
C GLN A 74 -0.37 -7.63 1.47
N ARG A 75 0.06 -7.09 0.32
CA ARG A 75 1.40 -6.50 0.17
C ARG A 75 1.59 -5.30 1.09
N SER A 76 0.60 -4.41 1.16
CA SER A 76 0.66 -3.25 2.05
C SER A 76 0.73 -3.68 3.52
N HIS A 77 -0.03 -4.69 3.90
CA HIS A 77 0.01 -5.25 5.26
C HIS A 77 1.40 -5.84 5.57
N THR A 78 1.97 -6.61 4.66
CA THR A 78 3.30 -7.20 4.82
C THR A 78 4.37 -6.11 4.92
N ASP A 79 4.31 -5.09 4.06
CA ASP A 79 5.27 -3.98 4.07
C ASP A 79 5.17 -3.17 5.36
N LEU A 80 3.94 -2.87 5.82
CA LEU A 80 3.71 -2.15 7.08
C LEU A 80 4.13 -2.99 8.29
N SER A 81 3.94 -4.28 8.26
CA SER A 81 4.42 -5.18 9.32
C SER A 81 5.95 -5.17 9.41
N GLY A 82 6.64 -5.10 8.27
CA GLY A 82 8.09 -4.92 8.22
C GLY A 82 8.54 -3.60 8.83
N VAL A 83 7.82 -2.50 8.53
CA VAL A 83 8.08 -1.18 9.14
C VAL A 83 7.89 -1.24 10.65
N VAL A 84 6.79 -1.82 11.13
CA VAL A 84 6.52 -1.97 12.56
C VAL A 84 7.62 -2.77 13.25
N GLY A 85 8.09 -3.88 12.64
CA GLY A 85 9.19 -4.67 13.18
C GLY A 85 10.48 -3.87 13.30
N ARG A 86 10.81 -3.05 12.31
CA ARG A 86 11.99 -2.18 12.36
C ARG A 86 11.87 -1.10 13.43
N ILE A 87 10.69 -0.50 13.59
CA ILE A 87 10.43 0.51 14.62
C ILE A 87 10.55 -0.13 16.01
N GLN A 88 10.03 -1.34 16.21
CA GLN A 88 10.17 -2.07 17.47
C GLN A 88 11.64 -2.35 17.79
N GLY A 89 12.45 -2.70 16.80
CA GLY A 89 13.88 -2.87 16.96
C GLY A 89 14.59 -1.58 17.39
N LEU A 90 14.20 -0.43 16.80
CA LEU A 90 14.72 0.87 17.16
C LEU A 90 14.30 1.28 18.58
N ASP A 91 13.07 0.98 18.98
CA ASP A 91 12.58 1.22 20.34
C ASP A 91 13.42 0.47 21.38
N SER A 92 13.77 -0.80 21.08
CA SER A 92 14.67 -1.59 21.93
C SER A 92 16.06 -0.95 22.05
N GLU A 93 16.59 -0.34 20.98
CA GLU A 93 17.86 0.39 21.02
C GLU A 93 17.76 1.65 21.89
N PHE A 94 16.62 2.37 21.87
CA PHE A 94 16.37 3.50 22.76
C PHE A 94 16.36 3.07 24.23
N ASP A 95 15.81 1.92 24.55
CA ASP A 95 15.75 1.40 25.92
C ASP A 95 17.14 1.10 26.48
N ASP A 96 18.16 0.87 25.64
CA ASP A 96 19.54 0.63 26.04
C ASP A 96 20.28 1.91 26.50
N PHE A 97 19.70 3.07 26.30
CA PHE A 97 20.23 4.32 26.82
C PHE A 97 19.80 4.54 28.26
#